data_d18f60d5395bd200cceab5c178128252
#
_entry.id   d18f60d5395bd200cceab5c178128252
#
_cell.length_a   1.000
_cell.length_b   1.000
_cell.length_c   1.000
_cell.angle_alpha   90.00
_cell.angle_beta   90.00
_cell.angle_gamma   90.00
#
_symmetry.space_group_name_H-M   'P 1'
#
loop_
_entity.id
_entity.type
_entity.pdbx_description
1 polymer ?
#
loop_
_entity_poly.entity_id
_entity_poly.type
_entity_poly.pdbx_seq_one_letter_code
_entity_poly.pdbx_strand_id
1 'polypeptide(L)'
;MNTVNSILINILLRSIFKLRIFHRISKLIMDLSLDNDELETQEWIEALNSVIDAEGSERAHFLIEMMIDQARRSGSNLPYNATTAYVNTIPTHLQQRHPGSPDMERRIRALIRWNAIMAVLRANTKSPGIGGHIASFQSAATLYDVGFNHFFRAENDSFGGDLVYFQGHSSPGIYARAYLEGRMTEEQLDNFRMETKGNGLSSYPHPWLMPDFWQFPTVSMGLGPLMGIYQARYLKYLHDRGIADTSDRKVWVFCGDGEMDEPESQGAISLAAREKLDNLIFVVNCNLQRLDGPVRGNGKIIQELESNFRGSGWNVLKVIWGSYWDPLFAMDKDGLMKKRMEECVDGEFQNFKAKGGAFTRAEFFGKYPELKERVAAMSDHDIWRLNRGGHDPHKVYAAYAAAVAHKGQPSIVLAKTV
;
A
#
# COMPACT_ATOMS: atom_id res chain seq x y z
N MET A 1 -44.85 1.89 -47.61
CA MET A 1 -44.34 0.71 -46.87
C MET A 1 -42.89 0.32 -47.21
N ASN A 2 -42.23 0.89 -48.23
CA ASN A 2 -40.86 0.46 -48.64
C ASN A 2 -39.68 1.19 -48.00
N THR A 3 -39.88 2.32 -47.34
CA THR A 3 -38.79 3.11 -46.74
C THR A 3 -38.40 2.62 -45.35
N VAL A 4 -39.34 2.13 -44.54
CA VAL A 4 -39.07 1.64 -43.17
C VAL A 4 -38.31 0.30 -43.20
N ASN A 5 -38.65 -0.59 -44.15
CA ASN A 5 -37.91 -1.87 -44.30
C ASN A 5 -36.46 -1.67 -44.74
N SER A 6 -36.17 -0.65 -45.56
CA SER A 6 -34.80 -0.34 -45.99
C SER A 6 -33.96 0.20 -44.87
N ILE A 7 -34.51 0.97 -43.95
CA ILE A 7 -33.79 1.51 -42.76
C ILE A 7 -33.51 0.39 -41.76
N LEU A 8 -34.48 -0.49 -41.48
CA LEU A 8 -34.32 -1.64 -40.62
C LEU A 8 -33.25 -2.63 -41.13
N ILE A 9 -33.23 -2.91 -42.41
CA ILE A 9 -32.24 -3.78 -43.06
C ILE A 9 -30.83 -3.14 -42.97
N ASN A 10 -30.69 -1.83 -43.17
CA ASN A 10 -29.41 -1.13 -43.01
C ASN A 10 -28.90 -1.13 -41.56
N ILE A 11 -29.77 -0.98 -40.56
CA ILE A 11 -29.41 -1.05 -39.14
C ILE A 11 -28.97 -2.48 -38.78
N LEU A 12 -29.68 -3.50 -39.25
CA LEU A 12 -29.32 -4.91 -39.04
C LEU A 12 -27.97 -5.26 -39.67
N LEU A 13 -27.75 -4.84 -40.94
CA LEU A 13 -26.48 -5.08 -41.61
C LEU A 13 -25.30 -4.37 -40.94
N ARG A 14 -25.48 -3.14 -40.45
CA ARG A 14 -24.45 -2.43 -39.67
C ARG A 14 -24.16 -3.10 -38.31
N SER A 15 -25.18 -3.66 -37.66
CA SER A 15 -25.01 -4.40 -36.40
C SER A 15 -24.30 -5.74 -36.64
N ILE A 16 -24.64 -6.48 -37.68
CA ILE A 16 -23.96 -7.73 -38.05
C ILE A 16 -22.51 -7.47 -38.51
N PHE A 17 -22.25 -6.37 -39.19
CA PHE A 17 -20.90 -5.98 -39.61
C PHE A 17 -20.04 -5.59 -38.39
N LYS A 18 -20.60 -4.83 -37.43
CA LYS A 18 -19.92 -4.53 -36.13
C LYS A 18 -19.65 -5.78 -35.32
N LEU A 19 -20.61 -6.72 -35.24
CA LEU A 19 -20.40 -8.00 -34.54
C LEU A 19 -19.32 -8.85 -35.19
N ARG A 20 -19.25 -8.89 -36.56
CA ARG A 20 -18.20 -9.62 -37.27
C ARG A 20 -16.81 -8.99 -37.09
N ILE A 21 -16.73 -7.66 -37.09
CA ILE A 21 -15.47 -6.96 -36.80
C ILE A 21 -15.06 -7.19 -35.35
N PHE A 22 -15.98 -7.10 -34.40
CA PHE A 22 -15.70 -7.36 -32.97
C PHE A 22 -15.27 -8.81 -32.75
N HIS A 23 -15.91 -9.77 -33.39
CA HIS A 23 -15.52 -11.19 -33.32
C HIS A 23 -14.17 -11.46 -33.99
N ARG A 24 -13.84 -10.80 -35.13
CA ARG A 24 -12.52 -10.87 -35.76
C ARG A 24 -11.43 -10.23 -34.91
N ILE A 25 -11.69 -9.06 -34.28
CA ILE A 25 -10.76 -8.38 -33.39
C ILE A 25 -10.58 -9.20 -32.12
N SER A 26 -11.64 -9.75 -31.54
CA SER A 26 -11.59 -10.64 -30.37
C SER A 26 -10.80 -11.91 -30.66
N LYS A 27 -10.96 -12.49 -31.89
CA LYS A 27 -10.19 -13.66 -32.31
C LYS A 27 -8.73 -13.31 -32.57
N LEU A 28 -8.45 -12.15 -33.16
CA LEU A 28 -7.07 -11.65 -33.38
C LEU A 28 -6.36 -11.32 -32.05
N ILE A 29 -7.09 -10.77 -31.08
CA ILE A 29 -6.57 -10.52 -29.70
C ILE A 29 -6.35 -11.85 -28.95
N MET A 30 -7.20 -12.84 -29.15
CA MET A 30 -7.02 -14.20 -28.59
C MET A 30 -5.83 -14.93 -29.24
N ASP A 31 -5.64 -14.78 -30.55
CA ASP A 31 -4.48 -15.37 -31.25
C ASP A 31 -3.15 -14.69 -30.87
N LEU A 32 -3.16 -13.43 -30.44
CA LEU A 32 -1.99 -12.71 -29.93
C LEU A 32 -1.65 -13.07 -28.47
N SER A 33 -2.50 -13.81 -27.78
CA SER A 33 -2.30 -14.26 -26.39
C SER A 33 -1.93 -15.74 -26.27
N LEU A 34 -1.88 -16.48 -27.37
CA LEU A 34 -1.43 -17.86 -27.38
C LEU A 34 0.09 -17.86 -27.62
N ASP A 35 0.81 -18.49 -26.70
CA ASP A 35 2.22 -18.80 -26.90
C ASP A 35 2.36 -19.76 -28.08
N ASN A 36 3.05 -19.32 -29.12
CA ASN A 36 3.22 -20.09 -30.35
C ASN A 36 4.36 -21.12 -30.24
N ASP A 37 5.23 -20.98 -29.23
CA ASP A 37 6.32 -21.88 -28.95
C ASP A 37 6.61 -21.89 -27.43
N GLU A 38 5.86 -22.74 -26.72
CA GLU A 38 5.98 -22.89 -25.28
C GLU A 38 7.39 -23.36 -24.87
N LEU A 39 8.06 -24.13 -25.74
CA LEU A 39 9.41 -24.63 -25.47
C LEU A 39 10.44 -23.50 -25.51
N GLU A 40 10.41 -22.66 -26.54
CA GLU A 40 11.30 -21.50 -26.66
C GLU A 40 11.06 -20.53 -25.49
N THR A 41 9.80 -20.27 -25.14
CA THR A 41 9.44 -19.42 -23.99
C THR A 41 10.02 -19.96 -22.69
N GLN A 42 9.92 -21.29 -22.47
CA GLN A 42 10.48 -21.94 -21.29
C GLN A 42 12.00 -21.85 -21.25
N GLU A 43 12.69 -22.05 -22.36
CA GLU A 43 14.14 -21.91 -22.47
C GLU A 43 14.63 -20.49 -22.09
N TRP A 44 13.93 -19.45 -22.56
CA TRP A 44 14.22 -18.06 -22.18
C TRP A 44 14.06 -17.81 -20.67
N ILE A 45 12.99 -18.36 -20.06
CA ILE A 45 12.72 -18.24 -18.62
C ILE A 45 13.81 -18.97 -17.81
N GLU A 46 14.21 -20.18 -18.24
CA GLU A 46 15.25 -20.97 -17.58
C GLU A 46 16.62 -20.30 -17.69
N ALA A 47 16.95 -19.72 -18.85
CA ALA A 47 18.18 -18.95 -19.02
C ALA A 47 18.24 -17.75 -18.08
N LEU A 48 17.12 -16.99 -17.94
CA LEU A 48 17.04 -15.87 -16.99
C LEU A 48 17.19 -16.34 -15.54
N ASN A 49 16.53 -17.43 -15.15
CA ASN A 49 16.67 -18.02 -13.81
C ASN A 49 18.11 -18.44 -13.51
N SER A 50 18.79 -19.05 -14.48
CA SER A 50 20.20 -19.44 -14.35
C SER A 50 21.11 -18.24 -14.10
N VAL A 51 20.85 -17.11 -14.76
CA VAL A 51 21.59 -15.85 -14.52
C VAL A 51 21.30 -15.32 -13.11
N ILE A 52 20.05 -15.34 -12.67
CA ILE A 52 19.68 -14.91 -11.31
C ILE A 52 20.38 -15.73 -10.25
N ASP A 53 20.43 -17.05 -10.44
CA ASP A 53 21.05 -17.99 -9.49
C ASP A 53 22.58 -17.89 -9.47
N ALA A 54 23.21 -17.67 -10.63
CA ALA A 54 24.67 -17.65 -10.75
C ALA A 54 25.29 -16.26 -10.48
N GLU A 55 24.66 -15.19 -10.96
CA GLU A 55 25.23 -13.84 -10.98
C GLU A 55 24.40 -12.81 -10.20
N GLY A 56 23.20 -13.19 -9.75
CA GLY A 56 22.31 -12.35 -8.97
C GLY A 56 21.36 -11.47 -9.79
N SER A 57 20.48 -10.79 -9.08
CA SER A 57 19.38 -9.99 -9.66
C SER A 57 19.87 -8.77 -10.45
N GLU A 58 21.01 -8.18 -10.09
CA GLU A 58 21.55 -7.00 -10.79
C GLU A 58 21.99 -7.33 -12.21
N ARG A 59 22.64 -8.50 -12.41
CA ARG A 59 23.01 -8.95 -13.73
C ARG A 59 21.80 -9.30 -14.59
N ALA A 60 20.82 -9.96 -14.01
CA ALA A 60 19.55 -10.25 -14.69
C ALA A 60 18.83 -8.95 -15.10
N HIS A 61 18.79 -7.95 -14.23
CA HIS A 61 18.23 -6.63 -14.54
C HIS A 61 18.94 -5.99 -15.76
N PHE A 62 20.25 -5.95 -15.74
CA PHE A 62 21.05 -5.42 -16.86
C PHE A 62 20.73 -6.13 -18.19
N LEU A 63 20.63 -7.46 -18.18
CA LEU A 63 20.31 -8.22 -19.39
C LEU A 63 18.90 -7.94 -19.91
N ILE A 64 17.93 -7.83 -19.01
CA ILE A 64 16.54 -7.46 -19.38
C ILE A 64 16.52 -6.07 -20.01
N GLU A 65 17.23 -5.08 -19.46
CA GLU A 65 17.30 -3.73 -20.04
C GLU A 65 17.93 -3.75 -21.42
N MET A 66 19.00 -4.52 -21.62
CA MET A 66 19.64 -4.66 -22.92
C MET A 66 18.71 -5.32 -23.97
N MET A 67 17.93 -6.33 -23.57
CA MET A 67 16.94 -6.97 -24.44
C MET A 67 15.81 -5.99 -24.82
N ILE A 68 15.31 -5.22 -23.85
CA ILE A 68 14.30 -4.17 -24.10
C ILE A 68 14.84 -3.12 -25.06
N ASP A 69 16.08 -2.66 -24.88
CA ASP A 69 16.70 -1.67 -25.76
C ASP A 69 16.89 -2.22 -27.17
N GLN A 70 17.33 -3.48 -27.32
CA GLN A 70 17.45 -4.15 -28.60
C GLN A 70 16.08 -4.30 -29.31
N ALA A 71 15.05 -4.69 -28.57
CA ALA A 71 13.71 -4.80 -29.11
C ALA A 71 13.17 -3.42 -29.60
N ARG A 72 13.43 -2.34 -28.84
CA ARG A 72 13.08 -0.97 -29.26
C ARG A 72 13.81 -0.57 -30.55
N ARG A 73 15.10 -0.86 -30.66
CA ARG A 73 15.90 -0.56 -31.87
C ARG A 73 15.41 -1.34 -33.09
N SER A 74 14.89 -2.56 -32.92
CA SER A 74 14.29 -3.33 -33.98
C SER A 74 12.90 -2.87 -34.40
N GLY A 75 12.33 -1.85 -33.71
CA GLY A 75 10.99 -1.34 -33.99
C GLY A 75 9.87 -2.21 -33.41
N SER A 76 10.18 -3.16 -32.52
CA SER A 76 9.17 -3.99 -31.87
C SER A 76 8.31 -3.14 -30.93
N ASN A 77 6.99 -3.37 -30.96
CA ASN A 77 6.07 -2.75 -30.03
C ASN A 77 6.13 -3.50 -28.68
N LEU A 78 6.85 -2.94 -27.74
CA LEU A 78 6.97 -3.54 -26.41
C LEU A 78 5.70 -3.30 -25.60
N PRO A 79 5.14 -4.33 -24.97
CA PRO A 79 4.05 -4.13 -24.03
C PRO A 79 4.54 -3.29 -22.86
N TYR A 80 3.89 -2.15 -22.64
CA TYR A 80 4.16 -1.29 -21.50
C TYR A 80 3.12 -1.54 -20.42
N ASN A 81 3.57 -1.90 -19.23
CA ASN A 81 2.75 -1.89 -18.04
C ASN A 81 3.46 -1.06 -16.95
N ALA A 82 2.80 0.00 -16.49
CA ALA A 82 3.32 0.86 -15.44
C ALA A 82 3.27 0.21 -14.06
N THR A 83 2.61 -0.94 -13.94
CA THR A 83 2.40 -1.66 -12.68
C THR A 83 2.95 -3.08 -12.75
N THR A 84 3.33 -3.61 -11.60
CA THR A 84 3.64 -5.02 -11.43
C THR A 84 2.40 -5.81 -11.00
N ALA A 85 2.46 -7.14 -11.00
CA ALA A 85 1.37 -7.99 -10.55
C ALA A 85 0.83 -7.58 -9.17
N TYR A 86 -0.47 -7.83 -8.92
CA TYR A 86 -1.16 -7.46 -7.66
C TYR A 86 -0.79 -8.38 -6.50
N VAL A 87 0.53 -8.46 -6.24
CA VAL A 87 1.15 -9.27 -5.18
C VAL A 87 2.15 -8.43 -4.39
N ASN A 88 2.67 -8.98 -3.30
CA ASN A 88 3.74 -8.34 -2.53
C ASN A 88 5.00 -8.17 -3.38
N THR A 89 5.65 -7.01 -3.26
CA THR A 89 6.90 -6.73 -3.98
C THR A 89 8.04 -7.64 -3.54
N ILE A 90 8.14 -7.91 -2.22
CA ILE A 90 9.21 -8.75 -1.67
C ILE A 90 8.73 -10.20 -1.63
N PRO A 91 9.39 -11.12 -2.40
CA PRO A 91 9.10 -12.54 -2.34
C PRO A 91 9.38 -13.12 -0.94
N THR A 92 8.66 -14.17 -0.56
CA THR A 92 8.74 -14.76 0.79
C THR A 92 10.16 -15.15 1.22
N HIS A 93 10.97 -15.67 0.29
CA HIS A 93 12.34 -16.10 0.57
C HIS A 93 13.35 -14.96 0.73
N LEU A 94 13.01 -13.74 0.29
CA LEU A 94 13.81 -12.52 0.46
C LEU A 94 13.34 -11.63 1.62
N GLN A 95 12.28 -12.03 2.33
CA GLN A 95 11.77 -11.26 3.44
C GLN A 95 12.70 -11.30 4.63
N GLN A 96 13.14 -10.14 5.10
CA GLN A 96 13.86 -10.05 6.35
C GLN A 96 12.98 -10.51 7.51
N ARG A 97 13.54 -11.37 8.39
CA ARG A 97 12.81 -11.93 9.52
C ARG A 97 12.50 -10.84 10.55
N HIS A 98 11.24 -10.78 10.97
CA HIS A 98 10.80 -9.93 12.08
C HIS A 98 11.51 -10.34 13.39
N PRO A 99 12.21 -9.42 14.08
CA PRO A 99 13.05 -9.76 15.23
C PRO A 99 12.29 -9.83 16.54
N GLY A 100 11.09 -9.25 16.63
CA GLY A 100 10.33 -9.11 17.86
C GLY A 100 9.60 -10.39 18.29
N SER A 101 8.87 -10.26 19.40
CA SER A 101 7.95 -11.29 19.90
C SER A 101 6.54 -11.04 19.36
N PRO A 102 6.05 -11.82 18.36
CA PRO A 102 4.75 -11.58 17.74
C PRO A 102 3.58 -11.60 18.74
N ASP A 103 3.65 -12.46 19.76
CA ASP A 103 2.60 -12.57 20.78
C ASP A 103 2.57 -11.34 21.71
N MET A 104 3.72 -10.87 22.15
CA MET A 104 3.81 -9.67 22.99
C MET A 104 3.33 -8.44 22.22
N GLU A 105 3.82 -8.25 21.01
CA GLU A 105 3.44 -7.11 20.17
C GLU A 105 1.94 -7.15 19.80
N ARG A 106 1.39 -8.34 19.55
CA ARG A 106 -0.06 -8.49 19.34
C ARG A 106 -0.86 -8.03 20.57
N ARG A 107 -0.41 -8.34 21.79
CA ARG A 107 -1.05 -7.90 23.03
C ARG A 107 -0.94 -6.39 23.21
N ILE A 108 0.23 -5.81 23.02
CA ILE A 108 0.46 -4.36 23.10
C ILE A 108 -0.43 -3.64 22.09
N ARG A 109 -0.41 -4.05 20.84
CA ARG A 109 -1.24 -3.48 19.77
C ARG A 109 -2.74 -3.58 20.08
N ALA A 110 -3.19 -4.69 20.67
CA ALA A 110 -4.59 -4.83 21.09
C ALA A 110 -4.96 -3.82 22.19
N LEU A 111 -4.08 -3.58 23.16
CA LEU A 111 -4.29 -2.57 24.21
C LEU A 111 -4.30 -1.15 23.63
N ILE A 112 -3.38 -0.83 22.72
CA ILE A 112 -3.35 0.49 22.06
C ILE A 112 -4.66 0.70 21.28
N ARG A 113 -5.10 -0.29 20.48
CA ARG A 113 -6.34 -0.22 19.72
C ARG A 113 -7.56 -0.02 20.62
N TRP A 114 -7.62 -0.74 21.73
CA TRP A 114 -8.69 -0.60 22.72
C TRP A 114 -8.74 0.82 23.30
N ASN A 115 -7.61 1.33 23.78
CA ASN A 115 -7.54 2.66 24.38
C ASN A 115 -7.86 3.76 23.35
N ALA A 116 -7.44 3.61 22.10
CA ALA A 116 -7.78 4.55 21.03
C ALA A 116 -9.29 4.62 20.78
N ILE A 117 -9.98 3.48 20.77
CA ILE A 117 -11.45 3.43 20.66
C ILE A 117 -12.08 4.07 21.87
N MET A 118 -11.62 3.74 23.07
CA MET A 118 -12.18 4.26 24.31
C MET A 118 -12.01 5.77 24.47
N ALA A 119 -10.90 6.35 24.03
CA ALA A 119 -10.70 7.81 24.01
C ALA A 119 -11.79 8.51 23.19
N VAL A 120 -12.09 8.01 21.99
CA VAL A 120 -13.15 8.56 21.12
C VAL A 120 -14.52 8.34 21.73
N LEU A 121 -14.85 7.15 22.21
CA LEU A 121 -16.17 6.83 22.77
C LEU A 121 -16.45 7.64 24.05
N ARG A 122 -15.48 7.74 24.97
CA ARG A 122 -15.63 8.54 26.21
C ARG A 122 -15.80 10.02 25.90
N ALA A 123 -15.05 10.57 24.93
CA ALA A 123 -15.22 11.95 24.51
C ALA A 123 -16.64 12.22 23.98
N ASN A 124 -17.19 11.32 23.15
CA ASN A 124 -18.55 11.44 22.63
C ASN A 124 -19.64 11.24 23.70
N THR A 125 -19.36 10.45 24.75
CA THR A 125 -20.26 10.32 25.89
C THR A 125 -20.32 11.60 26.71
N LYS A 126 -19.18 12.27 26.94
CA LYS A 126 -19.09 13.55 27.66
C LYS A 126 -19.61 14.74 26.86
N SER A 127 -19.40 14.72 25.56
CA SER A 127 -19.78 15.79 24.63
C SER A 127 -20.35 15.18 23.33
N PRO A 128 -21.66 14.90 23.28
CA PRO A 128 -22.30 14.27 22.12
C PRO A 128 -22.04 15.04 20.84
N GLY A 129 -21.61 14.31 19.80
CA GLY A 129 -21.33 14.90 18.49
C GLY A 129 -19.92 15.51 18.33
N ILE A 130 -19.04 15.41 19.34
CA ILE A 130 -17.66 15.89 19.21
C ILE A 130 -16.87 15.12 18.14
N GLY A 131 -17.29 13.90 17.83
CA GLY A 131 -16.70 13.08 16.77
C GLY A 131 -15.38 12.44 17.14
N GLY A 132 -14.58 12.16 16.14
CA GLY A 132 -13.27 11.49 16.21
C GLY A 132 -13.20 10.34 15.24
N HIS A 133 -11.98 10.05 14.75
CA HIS A 133 -11.76 9.00 13.78
C HIS A 133 -11.26 7.73 14.47
N ILE A 134 -12.02 6.64 14.34
CA ILE A 134 -11.64 5.32 14.87
C ILE A 134 -10.99 4.48 13.76
N ALA A 135 -11.64 4.41 12.60
CA ALA A 135 -11.28 3.47 11.53
C ALA A 135 -9.86 3.68 10.99
N SER A 136 -9.41 4.93 10.81
CA SER A 136 -8.08 5.24 10.27
C SER A 136 -6.95 4.62 11.10
N PHE A 137 -6.99 4.82 12.43
CA PHE A 137 -6.00 4.18 13.29
C PHE A 137 -6.16 2.66 13.35
N GLN A 138 -7.39 2.15 13.42
CA GLN A 138 -7.63 0.71 13.53
C GLN A 138 -7.08 -0.04 12.31
N SER A 139 -7.19 0.54 11.13
CA SER A 139 -6.61 -0.01 9.90
C SER A 139 -5.08 0.09 9.88
N ALA A 140 -4.51 1.21 10.35
CA ALA A 140 -3.07 1.49 10.34
C ALA A 140 -2.30 0.97 11.58
N ALA A 141 -2.98 0.38 12.56
CA ALA A 141 -2.37 0.04 13.85
C ALA A 141 -1.11 -0.82 13.73
N THR A 142 -1.08 -1.80 12.82
CA THR A 142 0.11 -2.64 12.59
C THR A 142 1.26 -1.83 11.97
N LEU A 143 0.95 -0.89 11.08
CA LEU A 143 1.93 -0.04 10.41
C LEU A 143 2.68 0.83 11.43
N TYR A 144 1.93 1.46 12.34
CA TYR A 144 2.52 2.24 13.43
C TYR A 144 3.26 1.38 14.45
N ASP A 145 2.68 0.24 14.84
CA ASP A 145 3.27 -0.66 15.83
C ASP A 145 4.65 -1.14 15.41
N VAL A 146 4.79 -1.62 14.16
CA VAL A 146 6.08 -2.03 13.60
C VAL A 146 7.05 -0.85 13.50
N GLY A 147 6.58 0.34 13.12
CA GLY A 147 7.39 1.55 13.08
C GLY A 147 7.97 1.91 14.45
N PHE A 148 7.12 2.00 15.47
CA PHE A 148 7.54 2.33 16.84
C PHE A 148 8.43 1.27 17.48
N ASN A 149 8.15 -0.01 17.23
CA ASN A 149 8.88 -1.08 17.90
C ASN A 149 10.25 -1.34 17.28
N HIS A 150 10.45 -1.04 15.97
CA HIS A 150 11.63 -1.53 15.27
C HIS A 150 12.36 -0.50 14.39
N PHE A 151 11.74 0.62 14.06
CA PHE A 151 12.31 1.53 13.04
C PHE A 151 12.46 2.98 13.47
N PHE A 152 11.50 3.54 14.20
CA PHE A 152 11.58 4.95 14.62
C PHE A 152 12.60 5.10 15.73
N ARG A 153 13.65 5.86 15.46
CA ARG A 153 14.74 6.09 16.38
C ARG A 153 14.58 7.43 17.07
N ALA A 154 14.54 7.42 18.40
CA ALA A 154 14.52 8.63 19.20
C ALA A 154 15.86 9.36 19.12
N GLU A 155 15.86 10.65 19.45
CA GLU A 155 17.07 11.42 19.63
C GLU A 155 17.89 10.94 20.84
N ASN A 156 19.21 11.12 20.75
CA ASN A 156 20.17 10.90 21.83
C ASN A 156 21.37 11.87 21.65
N ASP A 157 22.37 11.78 22.51
CA ASP A 157 23.53 12.69 22.51
C ASP A 157 24.28 12.80 21.16
N SER A 158 24.20 11.78 20.31
CA SER A 158 24.91 11.71 19.04
C SER A 158 24.00 11.66 17.81
N PHE A 159 22.69 11.52 17.97
CA PHE A 159 21.74 11.36 16.89
C PHE A 159 20.47 12.19 17.12
N GLY A 160 20.13 13.06 16.20
CA GLY A 160 19.00 13.98 16.32
C GLY A 160 17.60 13.37 16.13
N GLY A 161 17.47 12.04 16.09
CA GLY A 161 16.22 11.32 15.95
C GLY A 161 15.66 11.31 14.52
N ASP A 162 14.85 10.30 14.21
CA ASP A 162 14.03 10.26 13.01
C ASP A 162 12.83 11.19 13.15
N LEU A 163 12.29 11.62 12.03
CA LEU A 163 11.12 12.51 11.98
C LEU A 163 9.91 11.75 11.44
N VAL A 164 8.78 11.87 12.12
CA VAL A 164 7.56 11.14 11.74
C VAL A 164 6.38 12.10 11.57
N TYR A 165 5.86 12.15 10.36
CA TYR A 165 4.60 12.80 10.03
C TYR A 165 3.47 11.78 10.18
N PHE A 166 2.74 11.85 11.27
CA PHE A 166 1.61 10.96 11.54
C PHE A 166 0.40 11.39 10.71
N GLN A 167 -0.34 10.44 10.15
CA GLN A 167 -1.62 10.76 9.53
C GLN A 167 -2.55 11.41 10.57
N GLY A 168 -3.12 12.55 10.25
CA GLY A 168 -3.90 13.35 11.20
C GLY A 168 -5.04 12.57 11.87
N HIS A 169 -5.79 11.78 11.10
CA HIS A 169 -6.89 10.95 11.59
C HIS A 169 -6.45 9.79 12.50
N SER A 170 -5.16 9.48 12.55
CA SER A 170 -4.62 8.41 13.42
C SER A 170 -4.21 8.89 14.81
N SER A 171 -4.36 10.17 15.12
CA SER A 171 -3.99 10.77 16.42
C SER A 171 -4.50 10.01 17.67
N PRO A 172 -5.74 9.44 17.71
CA PRO A 172 -6.19 8.67 18.87
C PRO A 172 -5.28 7.51 19.24
N GLY A 173 -4.73 6.83 18.23
CA GLY A 173 -3.81 5.71 18.46
C GLY A 173 -2.45 6.14 18.98
N ILE A 174 -1.95 7.29 18.54
CA ILE A 174 -0.68 7.84 19.03
C ILE A 174 -0.83 8.27 20.49
N TYR A 175 -1.94 8.91 20.86
CA TYR A 175 -2.24 9.23 22.25
C TYR A 175 -2.41 7.99 23.11
N ALA A 176 -3.11 6.97 22.61
CA ALA A 176 -3.29 5.70 23.32
C ALA A 176 -1.96 4.98 23.58
N ARG A 177 -1.03 5.02 22.62
CA ARG A 177 0.33 4.49 22.82
C ARG A 177 1.09 5.29 23.85
N ALA A 178 1.11 6.61 23.76
CA ALA A 178 1.77 7.50 24.70
C ALA A 178 1.23 7.31 26.14
N TYR A 179 -0.06 7.06 26.29
CA TYR A 179 -0.65 6.70 27.58
C TYR A 179 -0.09 5.41 28.16
N LEU A 180 -0.01 4.34 27.34
CA LEU A 180 0.57 3.07 27.79
C LEU A 180 2.08 3.16 28.07
N GLU A 181 2.77 4.12 27.47
CA GLU A 181 4.18 4.45 27.76
C GLU A 181 4.35 5.37 28.99
N GLY A 182 3.26 5.75 29.67
CA GLY A 182 3.28 6.65 30.83
C GLY A 182 3.54 8.12 30.51
N ARG A 183 3.46 8.52 29.24
CA ARG A 183 3.66 9.90 28.77
C ARG A 183 2.39 10.75 28.78
N MET A 184 1.25 10.13 29.01
CA MET A 184 -0.06 10.79 29.15
C MET A 184 -0.85 10.20 30.29
N THR A 185 -1.73 10.99 30.87
CA THR A 185 -2.65 10.58 31.94
C THR A 185 -4.00 10.14 31.38
N GLU A 186 -4.77 9.39 32.19
CA GLU A 186 -6.15 9.03 31.83
C GLU A 186 -7.02 10.28 31.67
N GLU A 187 -6.83 11.31 32.51
CA GLU A 187 -7.56 12.58 32.41
C GLU A 187 -7.32 13.28 31.08
N GLN A 188 -6.07 13.27 30.57
CA GLN A 188 -5.76 13.82 29.26
C GLN A 188 -6.46 13.04 28.14
N LEU A 189 -6.47 11.70 28.16
CA LEU A 189 -7.20 10.88 27.20
C LEU A 189 -8.71 11.15 27.26
N ASP A 190 -9.26 11.32 28.44
CA ASP A 190 -10.67 11.62 28.65
C ASP A 190 -11.11 12.98 28.11
N ASN A 191 -10.14 13.89 27.86
CA ASN A 191 -10.34 15.20 27.27
C ASN A 191 -9.90 15.25 25.78
N PHE A 192 -9.96 14.11 25.09
CA PHE A 192 -9.70 14.05 23.65
C PHE A 192 -10.64 14.97 22.87
N ARG A 193 -10.10 15.77 21.94
CA ARG A 193 -10.80 16.79 21.14
C ARG A 193 -11.44 17.93 21.97
N MET A 194 -10.89 18.19 23.14
CA MET A 194 -11.37 19.27 24.02
C MET A 194 -10.30 20.36 24.21
N GLU A 195 -9.58 20.69 23.14
CA GLU A 195 -8.48 21.67 23.14
C GLU A 195 -8.87 23.01 23.75
N THR A 196 -10.10 23.44 23.54
CA THR A 196 -10.63 24.72 24.06
C THR A 196 -10.76 24.75 25.59
N LYS A 197 -10.67 23.61 26.26
CA LYS A 197 -10.75 23.51 27.73
C LYS A 197 -9.38 23.63 28.43
N GLY A 198 -8.30 23.89 27.68
CA GLY A 198 -6.97 24.13 28.22
C GLY A 198 -6.13 22.89 28.54
N ASN A 199 -6.76 21.77 28.93
CA ASN A 199 -6.08 20.48 29.22
C ASN A 199 -6.52 19.37 28.25
N GLY A 200 -7.09 19.72 27.11
CA GLY A 200 -7.59 18.77 26.13
C GLY A 200 -6.52 18.34 25.13
N LEU A 201 -6.60 17.10 24.67
CA LEU A 201 -5.79 16.63 23.57
C LEU A 201 -6.32 17.18 22.26
N SER A 202 -5.42 17.63 21.39
CA SER A 202 -5.79 18.17 20.08
C SER A 202 -6.44 17.11 19.19
N SER A 203 -7.39 17.53 18.36
CA SER A 203 -8.09 16.66 17.42
C SER A 203 -7.15 15.99 16.41
N TYR A 204 -6.13 16.75 16.00
CA TYR A 204 -5.10 16.35 15.05
C TYR A 204 -3.72 16.75 15.60
N PRO A 205 -2.62 16.23 15.06
CA PRO A 205 -1.27 16.72 15.38
C PRO A 205 -1.19 18.23 15.25
N HIS A 206 -0.92 18.92 16.35
CA HIS A 206 -0.94 20.38 16.42
C HIS A 206 0.16 20.90 17.35
N PRO A 207 1.34 21.26 16.83
CA PRO A 207 2.49 21.69 17.62
C PRO A 207 2.25 22.91 18.53
N TRP A 208 1.36 23.85 18.13
CA TRP A 208 1.07 25.02 18.95
C TRP A 208 0.19 24.71 20.16
N LEU A 209 -0.70 23.71 20.02
CA LEU A 209 -1.55 23.28 21.15
C LEU A 209 -0.84 22.29 22.06
N MET A 210 0.08 21.50 21.50
CA MET A 210 0.82 20.47 22.23
C MET A 210 2.32 20.49 21.81
N PRO A 211 3.08 21.56 22.16
CA PRO A 211 4.46 21.76 21.67
C PRO A 211 5.44 20.69 22.14
N ASP A 212 5.22 20.11 23.31
CA ASP A 212 6.09 19.07 23.88
C ASP A 212 5.74 17.66 23.39
N PHE A 213 4.72 17.55 22.51
CA PHE A 213 4.24 16.26 22.02
C PHE A 213 4.30 16.13 20.50
N TRP A 214 3.79 17.12 19.75
CA TRP A 214 3.74 17.11 18.30
C TRP A 214 4.83 17.97 17.70
N GLN A 215 5.62 17.38 16.79
CA GLN A 215 6.64 18.14 16.02
C GLN A 215 6.07 18.77 14.77
N PHE A 216 5.07 18.10 14.13
CA PHE A 216 4.53 18.54 12.84
C PHE A 216 3.01 18.60 12.86
N PRO A 217 2.40 19.62 12.21
CA PRO A 217 0.95 19.64 12.01
C PRO A 217 0.57 18.73 10.83
N THR A 218 -0.45 17.89 11.01
CA THR A 218 -1.03 17.07 9.94
C THR A 218 -2.53 16.97 10.10
N VAL A 219 -3.27 16.94 8.98
CA VAL A 219 -4.74 16.88 8.98
C VAL A 219 -5.29 15.90 7.93
N SER A 220 -4.45 15.06 7.31
CA SER A 220 -4.83 14.10 6.25
C SER A 220 -5.44 14.76 5.00
N MET A 221 -4.93 15.94 4.61
CA MET A 221 -5.38 16.75 3.47
C MET A 221 -4.22 17.06 2.51
N GLY A 222 -3.20 16.21 2.46
CA GLY A 222 -2.09 16.30 1.51
C GLY A 222 -0.90 17.12 1.97
N LEU A 223 -1.00 17.93 3.01
CA LEU A 223 0.12 18.76 3.49
C LEU A 223 1.22 17.93 4.16
N GLY A 224 0.89 16.84 4.84
CA GLY A 224 1.87 15.93 5.45
C GLY A 224 2.87 15.38 4.43
N PRO A 225 2.43 14.76 3.33
CA PRO A 225 3.29 14.33 2.23
C PRO A 225 4.17 15.44 1.69
N LEU A 226 3.60 16.59 1.37
CA LEU A 226 4.35 17.73 0.84
C LEU A 226 5.44 18.24 1.80
N MET A 227 5.06 18.46 3.07
CA MET A 227 6.01 18.90 4.10
C MET A 227 7.12 17.87 4.34
N GLY A 228 6.80 16.57 4.33
CA GLY A 228 7.77 15.49 4.50
C GLY A 228 8.84 15.50 3.41
N ILE A 229 8.45 15.75 2.16
CA ILE A 229 9.40 15.90 1.04
C ILE A 229 10.37 17.06 1.30
N TYR A 230 9.86 18.24 1.64
CA TYR A 230 10.70 19.40 1.92
C TYR A 230 11.54 19.21 3.19
N GLN A 231 11.04 18.52 4.20
CA GLN A 231 11.81 18.19 5.40
C GLN A 231 12.98 17.24 5.08
N ALA A 232 12.76 16.20 4.29
CA ALA A 232 13.82 15.28 3.87
C ALA A 232 14.88 16.01 3.03
N ARG A 233 14.46 16.89 2.13
CA ARG A 233 15.33 17.76 1.36
C ARG A 233 16.16 18.69 2.25
N TYR A 234 15.54 19.30 3.25
CA TYR A 234 16.22 20.20 4.18
C TYR A 234 17.26 19.45 5.03
N LEU A 235 17.00 18.23 5.47
CA LEU A 235 18.00 17.42 6.18
C LEU A 235 19.24 17.17 5.28
N LYS A 236 19.06 16.79 4.02
CA LYS A 236 20.20 16.66 3.09
C LYS A 236 20.95 17.97 2.90
N TYR A 237 20.25 19.09 2.77
CA TYR A 237 20.88 20.41 2.68
C TYR A 237 21.74 20.73 3.92
N LEU A 238 21.25 20.45 5.14
CA LEU A 238 22.01 20.69 6.36
C LEU A 238 23.31 19.86 6.40
N HIS A 239 23.20 18.58 6.02
CA HIS A 239 24.35 17.68 5.93
C HIS A 239 25.36 18.15 4.88
N ASP A 240 24.92 18.39 3.64
CA ASP A 240 25.76 18.75 2.51
C ASP A 240 26.47 20.11 2.72
N ARG A 241 25.89 20.99 3.52
CA ARG A 241 26.48 22.28 3.92
C ARG A 241 27.37 22.16 5.16
N GLY A 242 27.48 20.99 5.79
CA GLY A 242 28.23 20.80 7.03
C GLY A 242 27.66 21.56 8.23
N ILE A 243 26.36 21.93 8.20
CA ILE A 243 25.71 22.68 9.30
C ILE A 243 25.32 21.73 10.43
N ALA A 244 24.84 20.52 10.11
CA ALA A 244 24.49 19.49 11.07
C ALA A 244 24.66 18.11 10.44
N ASP A 245 25.02 17.10 11.24
CA ASP A 245 25.03 15.72 10.80
C ASP A 245 23.61 15.14 10.83
N THR A 246 23.01 15.08 9.67
CA THR A 246 21.66 14.54 9.44
C THR A 246 21.66 13.38 8.44
N SER A 247 22.85 12.83 8.14
CA SER A 247 23.09 11.83 7.08
C SER A 247 22.28 10.54 7.29
N ASP A 248 22.10 10.13 8.55
CA ASP A 248 21.42 8.86 8.90
C ASP A 248 19.96 9.08 9.34
N ARG A 249 19.46 10.31 9.44
CA ARG A 249 18.09 10.62 9.85
C ARG A 249 17.09 10.27 8.75
N LYS A 250 16.01 9.59 9.12
CA LYS A 250 14.89 9.28 8.21
C LYS A 250 13.70 10.19 8.46
N VAL A 251 12.98 10.46 7.40
CA VAL A 251 11.67 11.14 7.43
C VAL A 251 10.61 10.15 7.01
N TRP A 252 9.73 9.81 7.95
CA TRP A 252 8.59 8.92 7.74
C TRP A 252 7.32 9.74 7.57
N VAL A 253 6.53 9.42 6.56
CA VAL A 253 5.26 10.10 6.30
C VAL A 253 4.14 9.07 6.18
N PHE A 254 3.21 9.13 7.12
CA PHE A 254 2.02 8.28 7.11
C PHE A 254 0.84 9.04 6.53
N CYS A 255 0.21 8.46 5.52
CA CYS A 255 -0.95 9.03 4.84
C CYS A 255 -1.96 7.96 4.46
N GLY A 256 -3.19 8.39 4.19
CA GLY A 256 -4.25 7.51 3.66
C GLY A 256 -4.24 7.48 2.13
N ASP A 257 -4.82 6.42 1.57
CA ASP A 257 -5.02 6.30 0.13
C ASP A 257 -5.96 7.40 -0.43
N GLY A 258 -6.99 7.79 0.33
CA GLY A 258 -7.84 8.92 -0.01
C GLY A 258 -7.11 10.27 0.04
N GLU A 259 -6.12 10.43 0.94
CA GLU A 259 -5.28 11.62 1.00
C GLU A 259 -4.38 11.78 -0.23
N MET A 260 -4.07 10.67 -0.92
CA MET A 260 -3.29 10.71 -2.15
C MET A 260 -4.05 11.29 -3.35
N ASP A 261 -5.35 11.51 -3.26
CA ASP A 261 -6.13 12.22 -4.27
C ASP A 261 -5.95 13.76 -4.18
N GLU A 262 -5.43 14.27 -3.05
CA GLU A 262 -5.20 15.70 -2.88
C GLU A 262 -4.05 16.18 -3.77
N PRO A 263 -4.19 17.33 -4.49
CA PRO A 263 -3.13 17.87 -5.33
C PRO A 263 -1.82 18.09 -4.58
N GLU A 264 -1.87 18.47 -3.32
CA GLU A 264 -0.71 18.69 -2.45
C GLU A 264 0.08 17.40 -2.23
N SER A 265 -0.59 16.25 -2.09
CA SER A 265 0.07 14.95 -1.95
C SER A 265 0.90 14.56 -3.18
N GLN A 266 0.49 15.03 -4.36
CA GLN A 266 1.13 14.74 -5.64
C GLN A 266 2.17 15.80 -6.04
N GLY A 267 2.11 16.99 -5.43
CA GLY A 267 2.75 18.20 -5.95
C GLY A 267 4.26 18.16 -6.02
N ALA A 268 4.95 17.35 -5.22
CA ALA A 268 6.42 17.34 -5.15
C ALA A 268 7.05 15.94 -5.29
N ILE A 269 6.29 14.91 -5.70
CA ILE A 269 6.83 13.54 -5.79
C ILE A 269 7.99 13.43 -6.78
N SER A 270 7.92 14.10 -7.94
CA SER A 270 9.00 14.13 -8.92
C SER A 270 10.24 14.86 -8.41
N LEU A 271 10.07 15.90 -7.56
CA LEU A 271 11.18 16.60 -6.91
C LEU A 271 11.95 15.64 -5.99
N ALA A 272 11.24 14.87 -5.17
CA ALA A 272 11.85 13.92 -4.24
C ALA A 272 12.74 12.89 -4.97
N ALA A 273 12.27 12.34 -6.09
CA ALA A 273 13.05 11.40 -6.89
C ALA A 273 14.25 12.08 -7.58
N ARG A 274 14.06 13.24 -8.19
CA ARG A 274 15.14 14.00 -8.84
C ARG A 274 16.28 14.34 -7.89
N GLU A 275 15.96 14.69 -6.64
CA GLU A 275 16.95 14.99 -5.60
C GLU A 275 17.43 13.77 -4.82
N LYS A 276 16.99 12.55 -5.24
CA LYS A 276 17.40 11.27 -4.65
C LYS A 276 17.24 11.24 -3.13
N LEU A 277 16.07 11.64 -2.63
CA LEU A 277 15.78 11.71 -1.20
C LEU A 277 15.60 10.32 -0.58
N ASP A 278 16.67 9.55 -0.49
CA ASP A 278 16.69 8.19 0.07
C ASP A 278 16.56 8.14 1.62
N ASN A 279 16.46 9.31 2.23
CA ASN A 279 16.08 9.49 3.61
C ASN A 279 14.57 9.66 3.82
N LEU A 280 13.74 9.60 2.76
CA LEU A 280 12.30 9.78 2.78
C LEU A 280 11.58 8.45 2.56
N ILE A 281 10.63 8.14 3.45
CA ILE A 281 9.81 6.93 3.37
C ILE A 281 8.34 7.31 3.57
N PHE A 282 7.53 7.09 2.53
CA PHE A 282 6.08 7.19 2.63
C PHE A 282 5.48 5.84 2.99
N VAL A 283 4.49 5.85 3.88
CA VAL A 283 3.67 4.68 4.22
C VAL A 283 2.21 5.03 3.97
N VAL A 284 1.64 4.47 2.92
CA VAL A 284 0.25 4.70 2.55
C VAL A 284 -0.62 3.58 3.09
N ASN A 285 -1.52 3.93 3.98
CA ASN A 285 -2.55 3.05 4.52
C ASN A 285 -3.68 2.90 3.49
N CYS A 286 -3.60 1.86 2.65
CA CYS A 286 -4.59 1.58 1.62
C CYS A 286 -5.74 0.75 2.22
N ASN A 287 -6.61 1.41 2.97
CA ASN A 287 -7.81 0.79 3.54
C ASN A 287 -9.02 0.84 2.59
N LEU A 288 -8.85 1.44 1.42
CA LEU A 288 -9.84 1.54 0.35
C LEU A 288 -11.10 2.35 0.74
N GLN A 289 -10.97 3.21 1.74
CA GLN A 289 -12.09 3.99 2.29
C GLN A 289 -11.75 5.49 2.35
N ARG A 290 -12.77 6.31 2.11
CA ARG A 290 -12.80 7.72 2.47
C ARG A 290 -14.12 8.03 3.20
N LEU A 291 -14.31 9.26 3.66
CA LEU A 291 -15.49 9.63 4.46
C LEU A 291 -16.81 9.42 3.72
N ASP A 292 -16.82 9.60 2.41
CA ASP A 292 -18.01 9.54 1.55
C ASP A 292 -18.14 8.21 0.77
N GLY A 293 -17.27 7.24 1.03
CA GLY A 293 -17.34 5.93 0.39
C GLY A 293 -15.99 5.30 0.04
N PRO A 294 -15.97 4.32 -0.86
CA PRO A 294 -14.74 3.70 -1.32
C PRO A 294 -13.90 4.65 -2.18
N VAL A 295 -12.58 4.58 -2.05
CA VAL A 295 -11.64 5.40 -2.85
C VAL A 295 -11.78 5.11 -4.34
N ARG A 296 -11.82 3.81 -4.69
CA ARG A 296 -11.99 3.35 -6.08
C ARG A 296 -12.91 2.13 -6.12
N GLY A 297 -14.17 2.33 -6.46
CA GLY A 297 -15.13 1.23 -6.59
C GLY A 297 -14.82 0.30 -7.77
N ASN A 298 -14.44 0.88 -8.91
CA ASN A 298 -14.21 0.18 -10.18
C ASN A 298 -12.74 0.17 -10.62
N GLY A 299 -11.80 0.48 -9.73
CA GLY A 299 -10.35 0.50 -9.98
C GLY A 299 -9.58 -0.20 -8.87
N LYS A 300 -8.26 -0.03 -8.91
CA LYS A 300 -7.30 -0.50 -7.90
C LYS A 300 -6.37 0.64 -7.51
N ILE A 301 -6.65 1.29 -6.41
CA ILE A 301 -5.87 2.45 -5.95
C ILE A 301 -4.38 2.13 -5.78
N ILE A 302 -4.03 0.93 -5.31
CA ILE A 302 -2.63 0.51 -5.14
C ILE A 302 -1.90 0.48 -6.49
N GLN A 303 -2.55 0.01 -7.55
CA GLN A 303 -1.96 -0.03 -8.90
C GLN A 303 -1.84 1.38 -9.49
N GLU A 304 -2.82 2.26 -9.25
CA GLU A 304 -2.75 3.65 -9.66
C GLU A 304 -1.59 4.38 -8.98
N LEU A 305 -1.45 4.22 -7.65
CA LEU A 305 -0.35 4.80 -6.88
C LEU A 305 1.00 4.19 -7.30
N GLU A 306 1.09 2.86 -7.51
CA GLU A 306 2.30 2.23 -8.01
C GLU A 306 2.76 2.87 -9.32
N SER A 307 1.85 2.99 -10.27
CA SER A 307 2.11 3.60 -11.58
C SER A 307 2.66 5.03 -11.46
N ASN A 308 2.02 5.85 -10.62
CA ASN A 308 2.36 7.24 -10.42
C ASN A 308 3.75 7.41 -9.77
N PHE A 309 4.00 6.69 -8.68
CA PHE A 309 5.27 6.78 -7.96
C PHE A 309 6.43 6.14 -8.73
N ARG A 310 6.24 5.00 -9.41
CA ARG A 310 7.26 4.43 -10.30
C ARG A 310 7.59 5.37 -11.45
N GLY A 311 6.57 5.93 -12.10
CA GLY A 311 6.76 6.91 -13.18
C GLY A 311 7.50 8.17 -12.73
N SER A 312 7.40 8.51 -11.45
CA SER A 312 8.14 9.62 -10.83
C SER A 312 9.52 9.24 -10.31
N GLY A 313 9.96 7.98 -10.42
CA GLY A 313 11.30 7.54 -10.03
C GLY A 313 11.44 7.11 -8.57
N TRP A 314 10.37 6.69 -7.90
CA TRP A 314 10.39 6.17 -6.54
C TRP A 314 10.59 4.65 -6.50
N ASN A 315 11.23 4.17 -5.43
CA ASN A 315 11.20 2.77 -5.04
C ASN A 315 9.84 2.44 -4.43
N VAL A 316 9.06 1.56 -5.07
CA VAL A 316 7.69 1.21 -4.66
C VAL A 316 7.64 -0.20 -4.10
N LEU A 317 7.19 -0.33 -2.85
CA LEU A 317 7.04 -1.58 -2.12
C LEU A 317 5.56 -1.84 -1.83
N LYS A 318 5.00 -2.86 -2.44
CA LYS A 318 3.60 -3.28 -2.19
C LYS A 318 3.54 -4.33 -1.09
N VAL A 319 2.63 -4.13 -0.12
CA VAL A 319 2.34 -5.04 0.99
C VAL A 319 0.85 -5.36 0.96
N ILE A 320 0.46 -6.29 0.10
CA ILE A 320 -0.95 -6.54 -0.24
C ILE A 320 -1.52 -7.72 0.53
N TRP A 321 -0.76 -8.84 0.59
CA TRP A 321 -1.22 -10.11 1.14
C TRP A 321 -0.42 -10.50 2.36
N GLY A 322 -1.12 -10.93 3.42
CA GLY A 322 -0.50 -11.43 4.65
C GLY A 322 0.03 -12.86 4.50
N SER A 323 0.79 -13.32 5.48
CA SER A 323 1.50 -14.61 5.46
C SER A 323 0.59 -15.84 5.28
N TYR A 324 -0.68 -15.77 5.64
CA TYR A 324 -1.62 -16.87 5.40
C TYR A 324 -1.90 -17.13 3.91
N TRP A 325 -1.59 -16.17 3.03
CA TRP A 325 -1.67 -16.36 1.59
C TRP A 325 -0.45 -17.05 0.99
N ASP A 326 0.70 -17.06 1.68
CA ASP A 326 1.96 -17.59 1.15
C ASP A 326 1.87 -19.06 0.68
N PRO A 327 1.20 -19.98 1.43
CA PRO A 327 1.04 -21.35 0.95
C PRO A 327 0.20 -21.45 -0.33
N LEU A 328 -0.82 -20.61 -0.48
CA LEU A 328 -1.66 -20.58 -1.67
C LEU A 328 -0.87 -20.05 -2.90
N PHE A 329 -0.03 -19.03 -2.70
CA PHE A 329 0.87 -18.56 -3.75
C PHE A 329 1.94 -19.58 -4.12
N ALA A 330 2.45 -20.35 -3.17
CA ALA A 330 3.43 -21.41 -3.44
C ALA A 330 2.85 -22.54 -4.31
N MET A 331 1.54 -22.76 -4.24
CA MET A 331 0.80 -23.71 -5.08
C MET A 331 0.40 -23.15 -6.45
N ASP A 332 0.52 -21.83 -6.66
CA ASP A 332 0.06 -21.13 -7.87
C ASP A 332 1.06 -21.21 -9.02
N LYS A 333 1.41 -22.43 -9.44
CA LYS A 333 2.39 -22.67 -10.52
C LYS A 333 1.87 -22.24 -11.90
N ASP A 334 0.56 -22.30 -12.10
CA ASP A 334 -0.14 -21.91 -13.33
C ASP A 334 -0.51 -20.41 -13.36
N GLY A 335 -0.22 -19.65 -12.28
CA GLY A 335 -0.51 -18.22 -12.19
C GLY A 335 -1.99 -17.84 -12.08
N LEU A 336 -2.88 -18.82 -11.91
CA LEU A 336 -4.35 -18.61 -11.90
C LEU A 336 -4.80 -17.78 -10.70
N MET A 337 -4.17 -17.95 -9.53
CA MET A 337 -4.43 -17.13 -8.35
C MET A 337 -4.06 -15.66 -8.60
N LYS A 338 -2.87 -15.42 -9.16
CA LYS A 338 -2.42 -14.06 -9.54
C LYS A 338 -3.39 -13.44 -10.55
N LYS A 339 -3.79 -14.19 -11.58
CA LYS A 339 -4.79 -13.76 -12.56
C LYS A 339 -6.10 -13.37 -11.88
N ARG A 340 -6.63 -14.20 -10.96
CA ARG A 340 -7.86 -13.88 -10.22
C ARG A 340 -7.73 -12.61 -9.38
N MET A 341 -6.59 -12.37 -8.75
CA MET A 341 -6.31 -11.15 -8.01
C MET A 341 -6.23 -9.91 -8.91
N GLU A 342 -5.70 -10.06 -10.13
CA GLU A 342 -5.69 -8.98 -11.12
C GLU A 342 -7.08 -8.64 -11.65
N GLU A 343 -7.99 -9.59 -11.74
CA GLU A 343 -9.35 -9.36 -12.20
C GLU A 343 -10.21 -8.59 -11.19
N CYS A 344 -9.91 -8.74 -9.89
CA CYS A 344 -10.69 -8.09 -8.83
C CYS A 344 -10.42 -6.60 -8.74
N VAL A 345 -11.48 -5.82 -8.51
CA VAL A 345 -11.40 -4.40 -8.18
C VAL A 345 -11.52 -4.16 -6.68
N ASP A 346 -11.23 -2.94 -6.23
CA ASP A 346 -11.19 -2.62 -4.80
C ASP A 346 -12.54 -2.84 -4.10
N GLY A 347 -13.65 -2.54 -4.76
CA GLY A 347 -14.99 -2.80 -4.24
C GLY A 347 -15.28 -4.29 -4.01
N GLU A 348 -14.78 -5.20 -4.87
CA GLU A 348 -14.89 -6.64 -4.65
C GLU A 348 -14.06 -7.08 -3.44
N PHE A 349 -12.81 -6.59 -3.30
CA PHE A 349 -11.98 -6.92 -2.14
C PHE A 349 -12.58 -6.47 -0.82
N GLN A 350 -13.29 -5.34 -0.78
CA GLN A 350 -14.04 -4.90 0.39
C GLN A 350 -15.18 -5.87 0.71
N ASN A 351 -15.96 -6.26 -0.31
CA ASN A 351 -17.07 -7.21 -0.17
C ASN A 351 -16.61 -8.57 0.35
N PHE A 352 -15.49 -9.10 -0.14
CA PHE A 352 -14.95 -10.39 0.33
C PHE A 352 -14.66 -10.38 1.82
N LYS A 353 -14.15 -9.28 2.37
CA LYS A 353 -13.88 -9.19 3.80
C LYS A 353 -15.15 -8.95 4.61
N ALA A 354 -16.04 -8.09 4.15
CA ALA A 354 -17.26 -7.73 4.86
C ALA A 354 -18.28 -8.87 4.91
N LYS A 355 -18.41 -9.65 3.83
CA LYS A 355 -19.40 -10.75 3.72
C LYS A 355 -18.88 -12.10 4.21
N GLY A 356 -17.60 -12.19 4.59
CA GLY A 356 -17.05 -13.36 5.26
C GLY A 356 -16.52 -14.46 4.35
N GLY A 357 -16.06 -15.58 4.97
CA GLY A 357 -15.32 -16.64 4.29
C GLY A 357 -16.17 -17.44 3.29
N ALA A 358 -17.41 -17.74 3.62
CA ALA A 358 -18.31 -18.47 2.72
C ALA A 358 -18.53 -17.69 1.39
N PHE A 359 -18.75 -16.38 1.48
CA PHE A 359 -18.88 -15.51 0.32
C PHE A 359 -17.57 -15.45 -0.49
N THR A 360 -16.45 -15.32 0.19
CA THR A 360 -15.11 -15.30 -0.46
C THR A 360 -14.81 -16.62 -1.17
N ARG A 361 -15.19 -17.77 -0.56
CA ARG A 361 -15.10 -19.09 -1.20
C ARG A 361 -15.90 -19.13 -2.49
N ALA A 362 -17.15 -18.67 -2.46
CA ALA A 362 -18.05 -18.73 -3.61
C ALA A 362 -17.62 -17.78 -4.72
N GLU A 363 -17.36 -16.50 -4.41
CA GLU A 363 -17.21 -15.44 -5.40
C GLU A 363 -15.76 -15.19 -5.82
N PHE A 364 -14.79 -15.39 -4.92
CA PHE A 364 -13.38 -15.25 -5.26
C PHE A 364 -12.79 -16.56 -5.80
N PHE A 365 -12.77 -17.59 -4.98
CA PHE A 365 -12.19 -18.87 -5.35
C PHE A 365 -13.09 -19.66 -6.31
N GLY A 366 -14.42 -19.55 -6.15
CA GLY A 366 -15.41 -20.28 -6.97
C GLY A 366 -15.50 -19.82 -8.41
N LYS A 367 -14.86 -18.68 -8.78
CA LYS A 367 -14.80 -18.23 -10.18
C LYS A 367 -14.06 -19.23 -11.08
N TYR A 368 -13.08 -19.93 -10.53
CA TYR A 368 -12.30 -20.96 -11.21
C TYR A 368 -12.37 -22.27 -10.44
N PRO A 369 -12.77 -23.39 -11.07
CA PRO A 369 -12.87 -24.69 -10.39
C PRO A 369 -11.56 -25.10 -9.70
N GLU A 370 -10.43 -24.85 -10.32
CA GLU A 370 -9.09 -25.17 -9.81
C GLU A 370 -8.77 -24.40 -8.52
N LEU A 371 -9.13 -23.12 -8.45
CA LEU A 371 -8.96 -22.31 -7.23
C LEU A 371 -9.88 -22.77 -6.12
N LYS A 372 -11.12 -23.17 -6.45
CA LYS A 372 -12.07 -23.73 -5.49
C LYS A 372 -11.56 -25.04 -4.88
N GLU A 373 -10.93 -25.89 -5.69
CA GLU A 373 -10.33 -27.14 -5.24
C GLU A 373 -9.15 -26.90 -4.31
N ARG A 374 -8.26 -25.91 -4.62
CA ARG A 374 -7.11 -25.56 -3.76
C ARG A 374 -7.49 -25.17 -2.33
N VAL A 375 -8.70 -24.66 -2.12
CA VAL A 375 -9.20 -24.24 -0.81
C VAL A 375 -10.27 -25.18 -0.26
N ALA A 376 -10.50 -26.35 -0.86
CA ALA A 376 -11.54 -27.29 -0.45
C ALA A 376 -11.39 -27.76 1.00
N ALA A 377 -10.16 -27.98 1.46
CA ALA A 377 -9.86 -28.40 2.82
C ALA A 377 -9.90 -27.27 3.87
N MET A 378 -9.93 -26.00 3.45
CA MET A 378 -9.99 -24.86 4.36
C MET A 378 -11.43 -24.65 4.84
N SER A 379 -11.61 -24.33 6.12
CA SER A 379 -12.91 -23.84 6.61
C SER A 379 -13.21 -22.43 6.11
N ASP A 380 -14.47 -21.98 6.19
CA ASP A 380 -14.82 -20.59 5.87
C ASP A 380 -14.16 -19.60 6.84
N HIS A 381 -13.90 -20.03 8.07
CA HIS A 381 -13.15 -19.24 9.04
C HIS A 381 -11.69 -19.08 8.60
N ASP A 382 -11.03 -20.10 8.08
CA ASP A 382 -9.66 -20.02 7.57
C ASP A 382 -9.58 -19.10 6.37
N ILE A 383 -10.54 -19.17 5.44
CA ILE A 383 -10.64 -18.26 4.31
C ILE A 383 -10.84 -16.81 4.78
N TRP A 384 -11.69 -16.58 5.78
CA TRP A 384 -11.87 -15.25 6.36
C TRP A 384 -10.59 -14.72 7.01
N ARG A 385 -9.76 -15.59 7.58
CA ARG A 385 -8.44 -15.24 8.17
C ARG A 385 -7.37 -14.89 7.16
N LEU A 386 -7.57 -15.11 5.87
CA LEU A 386 -6.67 -14.65 4.81
C LEU A 386 -6.62 -13.12 4.81
N ASN A 387 -5.69 -12.56 5.58
CA ASN A 387 -5.60 -11.15 5.87
C ASN A 387 -4.84 -10.36 4.79
N ARG A 388 -5.05 -9.03 4.81
CA ARG A 388 -4.25 -8.06 4.05
C ARG A 388 -2.86 -7.93 4.64
N GLY A 389 -1.88 -7.62 3.79
CA GLY A 389 -0.46 -7.52 4.18
C GLY A 389 -0.18 -6.40 5.19
N GLY A 390 -0.91 -5.27 5.11
CA GLY A 390 -0.76 -4.18 6.08
C GLY A 390 -1.20 -4.52 7.51
N HIS A 391 -1.89 -5.66 7.72
CA HIS A 391 -2.21 -6.19 9.05
C HIS A 391 -1.23 -7.28 9.52
N ASP A 392 -0.25 -7.62 8.70
CA ASP A 392 0.74 -8.66 9.00
C ASP A 392 2.09 -8.01 9.38
N PRO A 393 2.52 -8.09 10.66
CA PRO A 393 3.75 -7.44 11.10
C PRO A 393 4.99 -7.98 10.41
N HIS A 394 5.02 -9.24 9.99
CA HIS A 394 6.16 -9.81 9.27
C HIS A 394 6.31 -9.19 7.88
N LYS A 395 5.19 -9.01 7.16
CA LYS A 395 5.20 -8.38 5.83
C LYS A 395 5.54 -6.89 5.91
N VAL A 396 4.99 -6.19 6.90
CA VAL A 396 5.27 -4.76 7.14
C VAL A 396 6.72 -4.57 7.53
N TYR A 397 7.26 -5.40 8.44
CA TYR A 397 8.66 -5.34 8.85
C TYR A 397 9.61 -5.50 7.65
N ALA A 398 9.39 -6.52 6.83
CA ALA A 398 10.22 -6.76 5.65
C ALA A 398 10.20 -5.57 4.67
N ALA A 399 9.04 -4.95 4.46
CA ALA A 399 8.91 -3.77 3.61
C ALA A 399 9.62 -2.54 4.19
N TYR A 400 9.50 -2.29 5.50
CA TYR A 400 10.18 -1.17 6.15
C TYR A 400 11.71 -1.37 6.13
N ALA A 401 12.18 -2.59 6.40
CA ALA A 401 13.60 -2.91 6.33
C ALA A 401 14.17 -2.67 4.92
N ALA A 402 13.46 -3.09 3.89
CA ALA A 402 13.84 -2.84 2.50
C ALA A 402 13.82 -1.34 2.16
N ALA A 403 12.82 -0.58 2.63
CA ALA A 403 12.72 0.86 2.41
C ALA A 403 13.87 1.63 3.09
N VAL A 404 14.23 1.24 4.32
CA VAL A 404 15.36 1.87 5.07
C VAL A 404 16.71 1.57 4.43
N ALA A 405 16.90 0.35 3.91
CA ALA A 405 18.14 -0.08 3.26
C ALA A 405 18.32 0.52 1.86
N HIS A 406 17.22 0.90 1.20
CA HIS A 406 17.26 1.41 -0.17
C HIS A 406 18.01 2.76 -0.25
N LYS A 407 18.83 2.92 -1.30
CA LYS A 407 19.64 4.12 -1.53
C LYS A 407 19.36 4.74 -2.90
N GLY A 408 19.57 6.05 -2.99
CA GLY A 408 19.48 6.79 -4.23
C GLY A 408 18.08 7.16 -4.70
N GLN A 409 17.02 6.66 -4.04
CA GLN A 409 15.62 6.99 -4.37
C GLN A 409 14.80 7.09 -3.09
N PRO A 410 13.77 7.97 -3.03
CA PRO A 410 12.76 7.90 -1.98
C PRO A 410 11.96 6.59 -2.08
N SER A 411 11.48 6.09 -0.95
CA SER A 411 10.70 4.84 -0.90
C SER A 411 9.23 5.10 -0.54
N ILE A 412 8.31 4.33 -1.13
CA ILE A 412 6.90 4.29 -0.74
C ILE A 412 6.47 2.86 -0.46
N VAL A 413 5.81 2.66 0.67
CA VAL A 413 5.18 1.40 1.06
C VAL A 413 3.67 1.53 0.88
N LEU A 414 3.11 0.81 -0.09
CA LEU A 414 1.68 0.74 -0.35
C LEU A 414 1.11 -0.46 0.43
N ALA A 415 0.55 -0.19 1.60
CA ALA A 415 0.11 -1.22 2.53
C ALA A 415 -1.40 -1.42 2.46
N LYS A 416 -1.85 -2.55 1.90
CA LYS A 416 -3.28 -2.90 1.87
C LYS A 416 -3.75 -3.30 3.26
N THR A 417 -4.80 -2.63 3.72
CA THR A 417 -5.48 -2.85 5.01
C THR A 417 -6.99 -3.03 4.84
N VAL A 418 -7.76 -2.88 5.90
CA VAL A 418 -9.23 -2.93 5.90
C VAL A 418 -9.76 -1.74 6.68
#